data_5866ab94b3e9cbc5848fbf7a2c20d562
#
_entry.id   5866ab94b3e9cbc5848fbf7a2c20d562
#
_cell.length_a   1.000
_cell.length_b   1.000
_cell.length_c   1.000
_cell.angle_alpha   90.00
_cell.angle_beta   90.00
_cell.angle_gamma   90.00
#
_symmetry.space_group_name_H-M   'P 1'
#
loop_
_entity.id
_entity.type
_entity.pdbx_description
1 polymer ?
#
loop_
_entity_poly.entity_id
_entity_poly.type
_entity_poly.pdbx_seq_one_letter_code
_entity_poly.pdbx_strand_id
1 'polypeptide(L)'
;TSSLMRGRLVIPAADQIEIINRKMTRSAPEDYAPFQAEIGGVPEMAPLGEGYNVLYSINPHNEHGSIKWEPEIFQRQYERITQKILKNVNDIVTTDEYLTEDADIILIAYGSEARPCKDAIDMARKRGGKAGLLKLNTVWPVPEKQILAAAKKASKILAVEMNIGKYAGEIERIAGCHAEVKRVTKNLGNIHTSGEILAAIDEVLP
;
A
#
# COMPACT_ATOMS: atom_id res chain seq x y z
N THR A 1 11.08 -9.63 2.46
CA THR A 1 12.48 -9.99 2.82
C THR A 1 13.26 -10.45 1.59
N SER A 2 12.75 -11.40 0.78
CA SER A 2 13.44 -11.91 -0.40
C SER A 2 13.78 -10.82 -1.43
N SER A 3 12.90 -9.85 -1.64
CA SER A 3 13.13 -8.72 -2.55
C SER A 3 14.24 -7.79 -2.05
N LEU A 4 14.30 -7.53 -0.75
CA LEU A 4 15.36 -6.73 -0.14
C LEU A 4 16.74 -7.38 -0.27
N MET A 5 16.80 -8.71 -0.14
CA MET A 5 18.05 -9.47 -0.24
C MET A 5 18.62 -9.54 -1.66
N ARG A 6 17.80 -9.28 -2.68
CA ARG A 6 18.19 -9.39 -4.11
C ARG A 6 18.32 -8.05 -4.82
N GLY A 7 17.93 -6.97 -4.18
CA GLY A 7 18.00 -5.63 -4.75
C GLY A 7 19.30 -4.92 -4.39
N ARG A 8 19.87 -4.16 -5.34
CA ARG A 8 20.91 -3.19 -5.01
C ARG A 8 20.28 -2.05 -4.22
N LEU A 9 20.77 -1.82 -3.01
CA LEU A 9 20.40 -0.66 -2.23
C LEU A 9 21.24 0.53 -2.69
N VAL A 10 20.57 1.60 -3.11
CA VAL A 10 21.20 2.89 -3.39
C VAL A 10 20.96 3.77 -2.17
N ILE A 11 22.02 4.09 -1.45
CA ILE A 11 21.96 5.01 -0.30
C ILE A 11 22.22 6.42 -0.85
N PRO A 12 21.27 7.35 -0.75
CA PRO A 12 21.50 8.73 -1.17
C PRO A 12 22.57 9.41 -0.30
N ALA A 13 23.19 10.46 -0.80
CA ALA A 13 24.08 11.28 0.02
C ALA A 13 23.30 11.93 1.17
N ALA A 14 23.98 12.21 2.30
CA ALA A 14 23.31 12.68 3.51
C ALA A 14 22.57 14.02 3.31
N ASP A 15 23.08 14.87 2.44
CA ASP A 15 22.47 16.15 2.04
C ASP A 15 21.24 16.01 1.13
N GLN A 16 21.03 14.83 0.58
CA GLN A 16 19.85 14.48 -0.26
C GLN A 16 18.74 13.83 0.55
N ILE A 17 18.95 13.57 1.84
CA ILE A 17 17.95 12.95 2.71
C ILE A 17 17.14 14.04 3.38
N GLU A 18 15.88 14.17 3.01
CA GLU A 18 14.93 15.01 3.73
C GLU A 18 14.53 14.35 5.05
N ILE A 19 14.84 14.99 6.16
CA ILE A 19 14.44 14.53 7.50
C ILE A 19 13.14 15.20 7.88
N ILE A 20 12.05 14.43 7.87
CA ILE A 20 10.73 14.88 8.31
C ILE A 20 10.58 14.59 9.80
N ASN A 21 10.56 15.64 10.63
CA ASN A 21 10.34 15.51 12.06
C ASN A 21 8.84 15.62 12.40
N ARG A 22 8.41 14.84 13.39
CA ARG A 22 7.08 15.01 13.98
C ARG A 22 7.03 16.30 14.79
N LYS A 23 5.82 16.89 14.86
CA LYS A 23 5.60 18.03 15.76
C LYS A 23 5.80 17.57 17.20
N MET A 24 6.73 18.22 17.88
CA MET A 24 7.00 17.96 19.29
C MET A 24 6.07 18.79 20.16
N THR A 25 5.67 18.21 21.31
CA THR A 25 4.81 18.91 22.26
C THR A 25 5.55 20.05 22.95
N ARG A 26 4.78 21.09 23.33
CA ARG A 26 5.24 22.19 24.19
C ARG A 26 4.51 22.17 25.55
N SER A 27 3.61 21.20 25.77
CA SER A 27 2.93 21.03 27.04
C SER A 27 3.91 20.59 28.12
N ALA A 28 3.66 20.96 29.36
CA ALA A 28 4.41 20.41 30.48
C ALA A 28 4.16 18.89 30.61
N PRO A 29 5.10 18.11 31.17
CA PRO A 29 4.95 16.66 31.29
C PRO A 29 3.66 16.20 31.98
N GLU A 30 3.20 16.95 32.97
CA GLU A 30 1.96 16.68 33.74
C GLU A 30 0.68 16.91 32.93
N ASP A 31 0.72 17.81 31.94
CA ASP A 31 -0.42 18.19 31.11
C ASP A 31 -0.43 17.47 29.76
N TYR A 32 0.60 16.69 29.46
CA TYR A 32 0.76 16.05 28.16
C TYR A 32 -0.18 14.87 27.97
N ALA A 33 -0.94 14.90 26.86
CA ALA A 33 -1.83 13.84 26.44
C ALA A 33 -1.37 13.26 25.08
N PRO A 34 -0.68 12.09 25.09
CA PRO A 34 0.02 11.54 23.91
C PRO A 34 -0.92 11.19 22.74
N PHE A 35 -2.20 11.03 22.98
CA PHE A 35 -3.18 10.66 21.94
C PHE A 35 -4.22 11.75 21.69
N GLN A 36 -4.05 12.92 22.27
CA GLN A 36 -4.95 14.05 22.05
C GLN A 36 -4.69 14.65 20.67
N ALA A 37 -5.71 14.61 19.83
CA ALA A 37 -5.77 15.28 18.54
C ALA A 37 -7.20 15.39 18.06
N GLU A 38 -7.44 16.31 17.11
CA GLU A 38 -8.72 16.40 16.42
C GLU A 38 -8.97 15.16 15.55
N ILE A 39 -10.23 14.95 15.13
CA ILE A 39 -10.61 13.86 14.22
C ILE A 39 -9.85 14.00 12.90
N GLY A 40 -9.04 13.00 12.59
CA GLY A 40 -8.14 12.99 11.44
C GLY A 40 -6.77 13.64 11.69
N GLY A 41 -6.54 14.17 12.89
CA GLY A 41 -5.28 14.78 13.28
C GLY A 41 -4.20 13.79 13.73
N VAL A 42 -2.96 14.27 13.76
CA VAL A 42 -1.78 13.56 14.29
C VAL A 42 -1.40 14.17 15.63
N PRO A 43 -1.38 13.39 16.73
CA PRO A 43 -0.94 13.90 18.03
C PRO A 43 0.50 14.39 18.01
N GLU A 44 0.81 15.36 18.85
CA GLU A 44 2.19 15.78 19.11
C GLU A 44 2.99 14.68 19.80
N MET A 45 4.28 14.67 19.59
CA MET A 45 5.20 13.74 20.26
C MET A 45 5.91 14.39 21.43
N ALA A 46 6.15 13.61 22.48
CA ALA A 46 7.05 14.00 23.54
C ALA A 46 8.48 13.47 23.30
N PRO A 47 9.51 14.24 23.63
CA PRO A 47 10.89 13.76 23.55
C PRO A 47 11.15 12.70 24.64
N LEU A 48 11.95 11.69 24.31
CA LEU A 48 12.37 10.69 25.28
C LEU A 48 13.36 11.28 26.29
N GLY A 49 13.20 10.91 27.56
CA GLY A 49 14.13 11.31 28.64
C GLY A 49 13.89 12.70 29.24
N GLU A 50 12.87 13.43 28.81
CA GLU A 50 12.56 14.78 29.31
C GLU A 50 11.40 14.80 30.33
N GLY A 51 11.21 13.70 31.06
CA GLY A 51 10.24 13.62 32.17
C GLY A 51 8.80 13.28 31.75
N TYR A 52 8.54 13.08 30.47
CA TYR A 52 7.21 12.66 30.00
C TYR A 52 6.96 11.19 30.29
N ASN A 53 5.84 10.89 30.91
CA ASN A 53 5.36 9.53 31.12
C ASN A 53 4.34 9.16 30.02
N VAL A 54 4.80 8.41 29.02
CA VAL A 54 3.96 8.05 27.87
C VAL A 54 3.61 6.58 27.92
N LEU A 55 2.32 6.27 28.04
CA LEU A 55 1.78 4.92 27.97
C LEU A 55 1.31 4.64 26.56
N TYR A 56 1.96 3.71 25.85
CA TYR A 56 1.52 3.16 24.58
C TYR A 56 0.87 1.80 24.83
N SER A 57 -0.43 1.71 24.60
CA SER A 57 -1.21 0.48 24.75
C SER A 57 -1.64 -0.05 23.38
N ILE A 58 -1.78 -1.37 23.28
CA ILE A 58 -2.38 -2.05 22.13
C ILE A 58 -3.91 -2.01 22.14
N ASN A 59 -4.51 -1.77 23.28
CA ASN A 59 -5.95 -1.70 23.45
C ASN A 59 -6.45 -0.26 23.23
N PRO A 60 -7.75 -0.07 22.97
CA PRO A 60 -8.34 1.26 22.98
C PRO A 60 -8.13 1.96 24.32
N HIS A 61 -7.78 3.21 24.24
CA HIS A 61 -7.37 4.02 25.37
C HIS A 61 -7.85 5.47 25.19
N ASN A 62 -7.91 6.21 26.27
CA ASN A 62 -8.21 7.64 26.23
C ASN A 62 -6.99 8.46 25.72
N GLU A 63 -7.09 9.75 25.69
CA GLU A 63 -6.05 10.67 25.25
C GLU A 63 -4.75 10.60 26.07
N HIS A 64 -4.81 10.12 27.31
CA HIS A 64 -3.64 9.92 28.20
C HIS A 64 -3.01 8.53 28.09
N GLY A 65 -3.55 7.64 27.24
CA GLY A 65 -3.05 6.26 27.06
C GLY A 65 -3.62 5.25 28.05
N SER A 66 -4.49 5.67 28.96
CA SER A 66 -5.15 4.74 29.91
C SER A 66 -6.21 3.90 29.20
N ILE A 67 -6.13 2.59 29.37
CA ILE A 67 -7.12 1.66 28.82
C ILE A 67 -8.50 1.95 29.40
N LYS A 68 -9.48 2.14 28.53
CA LYS A 68 -10.87 2.40 28.88
C LYS A 68 -11.77 1.57 27.97
N TRP A 69 -12.74 0.90 28.56
CA TRP A 69 -13.72 0.06 27.84
C TRP A 69 -15.07 0.77 27.68
N GLU A 70 -15.03 2.05 27.33
CA GLU A 70 -16.18 2.91 27.12
C GLU A 70 -16.45 3.07 25.63
N PRO A 71 -17.66 2.78 25.12
CA PRO A 71 -17.97 2.80 23.68
C PRO A 71 -17.64 4.13 23.01
N GLU A 72 -17.87 5.25 23.69
CA GLU A 72 -17.64 6.60 23.16
C GLU A 72 -16.14 6.88 22.94
N ILE A 73 -15.27 6.37 23.83
CA ILE A 73 -13.81 6.48 23.70
C ILE A 73 -13.32 5.65 22.51
N PHE A 74 -13.85 4.41 22.38
CA PHE A 74 -13.56 3.56 21.23
C PHE A 74 -13.97 4.25 19.93
N GLN A 75 -15.21 4.71 19.84
CA GLN A 75 -15.75 5.34 18.64
C GLN A 75 -14.89 6.51 18.21
N ARG A 76 -14.60 7.43 19.12
CA ARG A 76 -13.80 8.63 18.85
C ARG A 76 -12.39 8.28 18.39
N GLN A 77 -11.75 7.30 19.02
CA GLN A 77 -10.39 6.91 18.69
C GLN A 77 -10.31 6.24 17.32
N TYR A 78 -11.21 5.28 17.03
CA TYR A 78 -11.26 4.64 15.72
C TYR A 78 -11.57 5.64 14.61
N GLU A 79 -12.51 6.55 14.85
CA GLU A 79 -12.82 7.60 13.89
C GLU A 79 -11.61 8.50 13.63
N ARG A 80 -10.91 8.94 14.68
CA ARG A 80 -9.68 9.75 14.54
C ARG A 80 -8.62 9.04 13.70
N ILE A 81 -8.30 7.78 14.04
CA ILE A 81 -7.28 6.99 13.35
C ILE A 81 -7.65 6.75 11.89
N THR A 82 -8.90 6.37 11.64
CA THR A 82 -9.40 6.09 10.29
C THR A 82 -9.40 7.35 9.44
N GLN A 83 -9.94 8.44 9.96
CA GLN A 83 -10.00 9.71 9.22
C GLN A 83 -8.61 10.31 8.98
N LYS A 84 -7.65 10.09 9.87
CA LYS A 84 -6.26 10.48 9.65
C LYS A 84 -5.69 9.87 8.35
N ILE A 85 -6.03 8.64 8.06
CA ILE A 85 -5.58 7.96 6.83
C ILE A 85 -6.45 8.36 5.64
N LEU A 86 -7.78 8.26 5.78
CA LEU A 86 -8.69 8.47 4.65
C LEU A 86 -8.69 9.91 4.11
N LYS A 87 -8.47 10.92 4.96
CA LYS A 87 -8.32 12.31 4.53
C LYS A 87 -7.01 12.59 3.78
N ASN A 88 -6.00 11.75 3.96
CA ASN A 88 -4.67 11.92 3.40
C ASN A 88 -4.31 10.84 2.35
N VAL A 89 -5.31 10.20 1.74
CA VAL A 89 -5.10 9.14 0.74
C VAL A 89 -4.19 9.59 -0.39
N ASN A 90 -4.33 10.84 -0.87
CA ASN A 90 -3.53 11.34 -1.98
C ASN A 90 -2.03 11.51 -1.63
N ASP A 91 -1.69 11.74 -0.36
CA ASP A 91 -0.29 11.82 0.12
C ASP A 91 0.29 10.44 0.42
N ILE A 92 -0.57 9.48 0.81
CA ILE A 92 -0.14 8.16 1.28
C ILE A 92 -0.01 7.18 0.11
N VAL A 93 -0.95 7.22 -0.84
CA VAL A 93 -0.99 6.27 -1.94
C VAL A 93 0.09 6.57 -2.96
N THR A 94 0.97 5.58 -3.17
CA THR A 94 1.98 5.60 -4.22
C THR A 94 1.92 4.34 -5.06
N THR A 95 2.10 4.50 -6.37
CA THR A 95 2.12 3.41 -7.35
C THR A 95 3.20 3.71 -8.40
N ASP A 96 3.73 2.66 -9.02
CA ASP A 96 4.63 2.78 -10.17
C ASP A 96 3.96 2.16 -11.40
N GLU A 97 3.98 2.85 -12.51
CA GLU A 97 3.55 2.32 -13.80
C GLU A 97 4.76 1.87 -14.63
N TYR A 98 4.61 0.74 -15.32
CA TYR A 98 5.61 0.21 -16.22
C TYR A 98 4.96 -0.26 -17.52
N LEU A 99 5.25 0.42 -18.63
CA LEU A 99 4.73 0.11 -19.97
C LEU A 99 3.21 0.01 -20.06
N THR A 100 2.48 0.89 -19.34
CA THR A 100 1.01 0.88 -19.29
C THR A 100 0.34 1.73 -20.37
N GLU A 101 1.08 2.58 -21.09
CA GLU A 101 0.51 3.58 -21.98
C GLU A 101 -0.25 2.96 -23.18
N ASP A 102 0.30 1.88 -23.74
CA ASP A 102 -0.22 1.16 -24.92
C ASP A 102 -0.64 -0.28 -24.60
N ALA A 103 -0.84 -0.59 -23.31
CA ALA A 103 -1.09 -1.94 -22.86
C ALA A 103 -2.55 -2.37 -23.10
N ASP A 104 -2.73 -3.53 -23.74
CA ASP A 104 -4.02 -4.21 -23.86
C ASP A 104 -4.40 -4.97 -22.57
N ILE A 105 -3.36 -5.36 -21.81
CA ILE A 105 -3.45 -6.08 -20.54
C ILE A 105 -2.60 -5.35 -19.50
N ILE A 106 -3.16 -5.10 -18.33
CA ILE A 106 -2.42 -4.52 -17.19
C ILE A 106 -2.33 -5.54 -16.06
N LEU A 107 -1.11 -5.88 -15.67
CA LEU A 107 -0.85 -6.63 -14.46
C LEU A 107 -0.95 -5.68 -13.28
N ILE A 108 -1.59 -6.10 -12.18
CA ILE A 108 -1.57 -5.39 -10.90
C ILE A 108 -0.89 -6.30 -9.89
N ALA A 109 0.23 -5.81 -9.33
CA ALA A 109 1.03 -6.57 -8.38
C ALA A 109 1.63 -5.66 -7.31
N TYR A 110 2.00 -6.24 -6.17
CA TYR A 110 2.66 -5.55 -5.08
C TYR A 110 3.79 -6.38 -4.47
N GLY A 111 4.69 -5.71 -3.76
CA GLY A 111 5.80 -6.35 -3.08
C GLY A 111 6.72 -7.15 -4.02
N SER A 112 7.00 -8.40 -3.66
CA SER A 112 7.94 -9.28 -4.38
C SER A 112 7.44 -9.71 -5.75
N GLU A 113 6.14 -9.75 -5.97
CA GLU A 113 5.53 -10.19 -7.23
C GLU A 113 5.77 -9.20 -8.39
N ALA A 114 6.05 -7.94 -8.09
CA ALA A 114 6.27 -6.93 -9.13
C ALA A 114 7.49 -7.20 -10.02
N ARG A 115 8.54 -7.87 -9.51
CA ARG A 115 9.75 -8.16 -10.29
C ARG A 115 9.51 -9.23 -11.37
N PRO A 116 9.02 -10.43 -11.03
CA PRO A 116 8.71 -11.42 -12.06
C PRO A 116 7.63 -10.94 -13.03
N CYS A 117 6.73 -10.03 -12.62
CA CYS A 117 5.80 -9.37 -13.54
C CYS A 117 6.54 -8.53 -14.60
N LYS A 118 7.52 -7.72 -14.21
CA LYS A 118 8.30 -6.92 -15.17
C LYS A 118 9.02 -7.80 -16.19
N ASP A 119 9.69 -8.84 -15.72
CA ASP A 119 10.40 -9.78 -16.61
C ASP A 119 9.41 -10.47 -17.57
N ALA A 120 8.25 -10.91 -17.09
CA ALA A 120 7.23 -11.53 -17.93
C ALA A 120 6.66 -10.56 -18.98
N ILE A 121 6.45 -9.30 -18.61
CA ILE A 121 6.01 -8.24 -19.52
C ILE A 121 7.06 -8.02 -20.63
N ASP A 122 8.34 -7.93 -20.27
CA ASP A 122 9.41 -7.77 -21.24
C ASP A 122 9.48 -8.95 -22.21
N MET A 123 9.26 -10.18 -21.72
CA MET A 123 9.19 -11.38 -22.55
C MET A 123 7.97 -11.37 -23.48
N ALA A 124 6.79 -10.97 -22.99
CA ALA A 124 5.57 -10.84 -23.79
C ALA A 124 5.74 -9.77 -24.90
N ARG A 125 6.30 -8.60 -24.53
CA ARG A 125 6.53 -7.50 -25.48
C ARG A 125 7.54 -7.85 -26.59
N LYS A 126 8.56 -8.64 -26.30
CA LYS A 126 9.48 -9.18 -27.33
C LYS A 126 8.77 -10.06 -28.37
N ARG A 127 7.59 -10.59 -28.03
CA ARG A 127 6.74 -11.40 -28.92
C ARG A 127 5.61 -10.59 -29.55
N GLY A 128 5.56 -9.27 -29.32
CA GLY A 128 4.54 -8.37 -29.85
C GLY A 128 3.32 -8.18 -28.96
N GLY A 129 3.27 -8.84 -27.78
CA GLY A 129 2.20 -8.65 -26.81
C GLY A 129 2.29 -7.31 -26.10
N LYS A 130 1.14 -6.65 -25.87
CA LYS A 130 1.07 -5.35 -25.21
C LYS A 130 0.61 -5.51 -23.76
N ALA A 131 1.52 -5.90 -22.88
CA ALA A 131 1.30 -5.96 -21.45
C ALA A 131 1.99 -4.82 -20.72
N GLY A 132 1.42 -4.38 -19.59
CA GLY A 132 1.98 -3.36 -18.69
C GLY A 132 1.78 -3.75 -17.23
N LEU A 133 2.42 -3.04 -16.29
CA LEU A 133 2.31 -3.26 -14.86
C LEU A 133 1.91 -1.98 -14.14
N LEU A 134 0.86 -2.07 -13.34
CA LEU A 134 0.61 -1.15 -12.23
C LEU A 134 1.12 -1.80 -10.94
N LYS A 135 2.27 -1.35 -10.46
CA LYS A 135 2.82 -1.80 -9.18
C LYS A 135 2.25 -0.96 -8.04
N LEU A 136 1.66 -1.59 -7.06
CA LEU A 136 1.17 -0.93 -5.86
C LEU A 136 2.30 -0.86 -4.82
N ASN A 137 2.75 0.34 -4.49
CA ASN A 137 3.67 0.56 -3.38
C ASN A 137 2.89 0.66 -2.06
N THR A 138 1.69 1.22 -2.11
CA THR A 138 0.74 1.27 -1.01
C THR A 138 -0.41 0.29 -1.29
N VAL A 139 -0.67 -0.64 -0.36
CA VAL A 139 -1.80 -1.59 -0.47
C VAL A 139 -3.00 -1.16 0.35
N TRP A 140 -2.78 -0.35 1.37
CA TRP A 140 -3.85 0.29 2.16
C TRP A 140 -3.40 1.67 2.64
N PRO A 141 -4.21 2.72 2.49
CA PRO A 141 -5.52 2.73 1.83
C PRO A 141 -5.43 2.26 0.38
N VAL A 142 -6.50 1.62 -0.08
CA VAL A 142 -6.53 1.03 -1.43
C VAL A 142 -6.38 2.13 -2.48
N PRO A 143 -5.48 1.99 -3.47
CA PRO A 143 -5.28 2.96 -4.55
C PRO A 143 -6.39 2.90 -5.60
N GLU A 144 -7.63 3.20 -5.19
CA GLU A 144 -8.83 3.03 -6.04
C GLU A 144 -8.76 3.82 -7.34
N LYS A 145 -8.24 5.07 -7.28
CA LYS A 145 -8.12 5.92 -8.48
C LYS A 145 -7.19 5.31 -9.53
N GLN A 146 -6.06 4.75 -9.10
CA GLN A 146 -5.05 4.17 -9.97
C GLN A 146 -5.53 2.83 -10.55
N ILE A 147 -6.18 2.00 -9.73
CA ILE A 147 -6.77 0.73 -10.18
C ILE A 147 -7.89 0.99 -11.19
N LEU A 148 -8.78 1.95 -10.91
CA LEU A 148 -9.85 2.33 -11.83
C LEU A 148 -9.29 2.91 -13.14
N ALA A 149 -8.23 3.71 -13.08
CA ALA A 149 -7.58 4.24 -14.28
C ALA A 149 -6.98 3.12 -15.13
N ALA A 150 -6.34 2.13 -14.52
CA ALA A 150 -5.84 0.93 -15.21
C ALA A 150 -6.98 0.14 -15.86
N ALA A 151 -8.09 -0.06 -15.15
CA ALA A 151 -9.26 -0.77 -15.67
C ALA A 151 -9.95 -0.07 -16.85
N LYS A 152 -9.83 1.26 -16.93
CA LYS A 152 -10.33 2.04 -18.07
C LYS A 152 -9.40 2.03 -19.27
N LYS A 153 -8.10 1.80 -19.07
CA LYS A 153 -7.10 1.74 -20.15
C LYS A 153 -7.09 0.38 -20.83
N ALA A 154 -7.13 -0.70 -20.07
CA ALA A 154 -7.01 -2.07 -20.57
C ALA A 154 -8.29 -2.85 -20.35
N SER A 155 -8.64 -3.71 -21.33
CA SER A 155 -9.84 -4.56 -21.23
C SER A 155 -9.67 -5.72 -20.25
N LYS A 156 -8.43 -6.07 -19.91
CA LYS A 156 -8.10 -7.19 -19.03
C LYS A 156 -7.07 -6.79 -17.97
N ILE A 157 -7.29 -7.24 -16.76
CA ILE A 157 -6.38 -7.08 -15.63
C ILE A 157 -5.97 -8.47 -15.12
N LEU A 158 -4.67 -8.68 -14.90
CA LEU A 158 -4.15 -9.82 -14.18
C LEU A 158 -3.76 -9.38 -12.76
N ALA A 159 -4.52 -9.80 -11.76
CA ALA A 159 -4.20 -9.57 -10.35
C ALA A 159 -3.21 -10.63 -9.87
N VAL A 160 -1.93 -10.25 -9.73
CA VAL A 160 -0.84 -11.18 -9.39
C VAL A 160 -0.48 -11.03 -7.92
N GLU A 161 -0.72 -12.09 -7.13
CA GLU A 161 -0.47 -12.05 -5.70
C GLU A 161 -0.12 -13.41 -5.08
N MET A 162 0.73 -13.36 -4.05
CA MET A 162 1.18 -14.56 -3.32
C MET A 162 0.26 -14.85 -2.13
N ASN A 163 -1.02 -15.07 -2.40
CA ASN A 163 -2.05 -15.48 -1.45
C ASN A 163 -3.26 -16.06 -2.20
N ILE A 164 -4.36 -16.27 -1.53
CA ILE A 164 -5.57 -16.92 -2.06
C ILE A 164 -6.52 -15.98 -2.83
N GLY A 165 -6.06 -14.83 -3.29
CA GLY A 165 -6.90 -13.87 -4.04
C GLY A 165 -7.59 -12.82 -3.19
N LYS A 166 -7.02 -12.46 -2.03
CA LYS A 166 -7.64 -11.48 -1.12
C LYS A 166 -7.67 -10.08 -1.70
N TYR A 167 -6.56 -9.64 -2.27
CA TYR A 167 -6.46 -8.31 -2.85
C TYR A 167 -7.07 -8.26 -4.26
N ALA A 168 -7.06 -9.39 -4.97
CA ALA A 168 -7.76 -9.52 -6.25
C ALA A 168 -9.25 -9.18 -6.13
N GLY A 169 -9.89 -9.54 -5.01
CA GLY A 169 -11.27 -9.14 -4.72
C GLY A 169 -11.49 -7.62 -4.64
N GLU A 170 -10.53 -6.87 -4.09
CA GLU A 170 -10.56 -5.41 -4.09
C GLU A 170 -10.36 -4.84 -5.50
N ILE A 171 -9.44 -5.43 -6.28
CA ILE A 171 -9.23 -5.04 -7.67
C ILE A 171 -10.52 -5.29 -8.48
N GLU A 172 -11.16 -6.44 -8.33
CA GLU A 172 -12.44 -6.78 -8.99
C GLU A 172 -13.55 -5.78 -8.62
N ARG A 173 -13.68 -5.46 -7.34
CA ARG A 173 -14.66 -4.46 -6.86
C ARG A 173 -14.47 -3.11 -7.53
N ILE A 174 -13.23 -2.66 -7.69
CA ILE A 174 -12.89 -1.35 -8.25
C ILE A 174 -12.97 -1.36 -9.78
N ALA A 175 -12.44 -2.40 -10.42
CA ALA A 175 -12.48 -2.55 -11.88
C ALA A 175 -13.93 -2.61 -12.41
N GLY A 176 -14.83 -3.25 -11.65
CA GLY A 176 -16.25 -3.31 -11.97
C GLY A 176 -16.51 -3.85 -13.37
N CYS A 177 -17.26 -3.07 -14.17
CA CYS A 177 -17.56 -3.42 -15.56
C CYS A 177 -16.54 -2.89 -16.59
N HIS A 178 -15.46 -2.24 -16.15
CA HIS A 178 -14.50 -1.62 -17.07
C HIS A 178 -13.49 -2.62 -17.64
N ALA A 179 -13.09 -3.62 -16.84
CA ALA A 179 -12.13 -4.63 -17.27
C ALA A 179 -12.48 -6.00 -16.67
N GLU A 180 -12.18 -7.05 -17.41
CA GLU A 180 -12.18 -8.42 -16.87
C GLU A 180 -10.95 -8.61 -15.97
N VAL A 181 -11.17 -9.11 -14.75
CA VAL A 181 -10.09 -9.38 -13.80
C VAL A 181 -9.86 -10.88 -13.68
N LYS A 182 -8.67 -11.32 -14.05
CA LYS A 182 -8.20 -12.70 -13.85
C LYS A 182 -7.25 -12.75 -12.67
N ARG A 183 -7.45 -13.71 -11.77
CA ARG A 183 -6.59 -13.93 -10.61
C ARG A 183 -5.42 -14.83 -10.96
N VAL A 184 -4.21 -14.38 -10.67
CA VAL A 184 -2.97 -15.14 -10.78
C VAL A 184 -2.40 -15.29 -9.37
N THR A 185 -2.77 -16.38 -8.69
CA THR A 185 -2.54 -16.57 -7.27
C THR A 185 -1.62 -17.74 -7.01
N LYS A 186 -0.80 -17.64 -5.96
CA LYS A 186 0.09 -18.70 -5.51
C LYS A 186 0.13 -18.76 -3.99
N ASN A 187 0.33 -19.94 -3.44
CA ASN A 187 0.37 -20.13 -1.99
C ASN A 187 1.59 -19.47 -1.35
N LEU A 188 1.46 -19.13 -0.07
CA LEU A 188 2.52 -18.53 0.75
C LEU A 188 3.86 -19.31 0.64
N GLY A 189 4.93 -18.52 0.50
CA GLY A 189 6.29 -19.04 0.42
C GLY A 189 6.82 -19.28 -1.00
N ASN A 190 5.96 -19.31 -1.98
CA ASN A 190 6.34 -19.52 -3.39
C ASN A 190 6.03 -18.27 -4.23
N ILE A 191 7.05 -17.52 -4.60
CA ILE A 191 6.94 -16.40 -5.54
C ILE A 191 6.69 -16.97 -6.93
N HIS A 192 5.85 -16.30 -7.74
CA HIS A 192 5.69 -16.66 -9.14
C HIS A 192 7.01 -16.51 -9.89
N THR A 193 7.27 -17.44 -10.81
CA THR A 193 8.31 -17.28 -11.81
C THR A 193 7.82 -16.40 -12.95
N SER A 194 8.75 -15.73 -13.67
CA SER A 194 8.40 -14.95 -14.85
C SER A 194 7.73 -15.80 -15.94
N GLY A 195 8.06 -17.10 -16.03
CA GLY A 195 7.44 -18.04 -16.96
C GLY A 195 5.98 -18.35 -16.61
N GLU A 196 5.63 -18.52 -15.33
CA GLU A 196 4.25 -18.74 -14.88
C GLU A 196 3.37 -17.51 -15.18
N ILE A 197 3.91 -16.31 -14.93
CA ILE A 197 3.21 -15.05 -15.23
C ILE A 197 3.08 -14.86 -16.74
N LEU A 198 4.12 -15.17 -17.52
CA LEU A 198 4.05 -15.09 -18.97
C LEU A 198 2.98 -16.02 -19.55
N ALA A 199 2.88 -17.24 -19.02
CA ALA A 199 1.81 -18.17 -19.43
C ALA A 199 0.42 -17.59 -19.15
N ALA A 200 0.24 -16.94 -17.99
CA ALA A 200 -1.01 -16.26 -17.66
C ALA A 200 -1.31 -15.05 -18.56
N ILE A 201 -0.28 -14.32 -19.02
CA ILE A 201 -0.41 -13.27 -20.04
C ILE A 201 -0.84 -13.87 -21.37
N ASP A 202 -0.15 -14.93 -21.83
CA ASP A 202 -0.43 -15.59 -23.11
C ASP A 202 -1.86 -16.16 -23.19
N GLU A 203 -2.42 -16.61 -22.07
CA GLU A 203 -3.82 -17.09 -22.01
C GLU A 203 -4.88 -15.99 -22.22
N VAL A 204 -4.54 -14.74 -22.03
CA VAL A 204 -5.48 -13.59 -22.09
C VAL A 204 -5.14 -12.59 -23.20
N LEU A 205 -3.96 -12.70 -23.81
CA LEU A 205 -3.65 -11.95 -25.04
C LEU A 205 -4.60 -12.38 -26.17
N PRO A 206 -5.03 -11.42 -27.00
CA PRO A 206 -5.88 -11.73 -28.15
C PRO A 206 -5.16 -12.58 -29.23
#